data_872dd52f12123503a2e75096dea69c19
#
_entry.id   872dd52f12123503a2e75096dea69c19
#
_cell.length_a   1.000
_cell.length_b   1.000
_cell.length_c   1.000
_cell.angle_alpha   90.00
_cell.angle_beta   90.00
_cell.angle_gamma   90.00
#
_symmetry.space_group_name_H-M   'P 1'
#
loop_
_entity.id
_entity.type
_entity.pdbx_description
1 polymer ?
#
loop_
_entity_poly.entity_id
_entity_poly.type
_entity_poly.pdbx_seq_one_letter_code
_entity_poly.pdbx_strand_id
1 'polypeptide(L)'
;MIQVTSPEYNFSKHGDIAFVPTMGNLHEGHLNLIKAAKLESCFVIVSIFINPLQFNNANDLINYPKSIEADIKLLEAAGCDLAFIPEETILNDIDSIQASEQSNVLCGKSRPGHFDGVLTIVNRLFTIIDPKIAFFGLKDYQQFILIKNYATQHFPNLLIKGVPTTRDISGLALSSRNNLLNPHELDLAANIFKELCLIKTNFSLNKIDLLASEAKKNLEKLGFDIDYLDYLDGLSLKKINSSTSIIICLLYTSPSPRDRG
;
A
#
# COMPACT_ATOMS: atom_id res chain seq x y z
N MET A 1 23.20 9.48 -4.59
CA MET A 1 22.49 8.24 -4.20
C MET A 1 23.15 7.03 -4.85
N ILE A 2 23.33 5.92 -4.10
CA ILE A 2 23.86 4.65 -4.61
C ILE A 2 22.72 3.92 -5.35
N GLN A 3 23.04 3.30 -6.50
CA GLN A 3 22.08 2.45 -7.23
C GLN A 3 22.60 1.02 -7.24
N VAL A 4 21.73 0.06 -6.88
CA VAL A 4 22.06 -1.36 -6.75
C VAL A 4 20.98 -2.19 -7.42
N THR A 5 21.40 -3.18 -8.22
CA THR A 5 20.48 -4.15 -8.85
C THR A 5 20.69 -5.57 -8.31
N SER A 6 21.90 -5.89 -7.85
CA SER A 6 22.21 -7.23 -7.35
C SER A 6 21.64 -7.47 -5.95
N PRO A 7 20.92 -8.59 -5.75
CA PRO A 7 20.49 -9.03 -4.42
C PRO A 7 21.65 -9.49 -3.51
N GLU A 8 22.82 -9.74 -4.09
CA GLU A 8 24.04 -10.18 -3.36
C GLU A 8 24.84 -9.00 -2.79
N TYR A 9 24.37 -7.76 -3.01
CA TYR A 9 25.02 -6.59 -2.44
C TYR A 9 25.02 -6.65 -0.92
N ASN A 10 26.13 -6.33 -0.31
CA ASN A 10 26.24 -6.30 1.15
C ASN A 10 25.58 -5.04 1.74
N PHE A 11 24.31 -5.14 2.08
CA PHE A 11 23.56 -4.04 2.69
C PHE A 11 23.97 -3.77 4.14
N SER A 12 24.41 -4.79 4.90
CA SER A 12 24.73 -4.66 6.33
C SER A 12 25.90 -3.72 6.62
N LYS A 13 26.75 -3.42 5.60
CA LYS A 13 27.84 -2.45 5.75
C LYS A 13 27.39 -1.02 6.05
N HIS A 14 26.09 -0.73 5.87
CA HIS A 14 25.55 0.61 6.08
C HIS A 14 24.99 0.81 7.51
N GLY A 15 25.09 -0.19 8.38
CA GLY A 15 24.60 -0.10 9.76
C GLY A 15 23.07 -0.16 9.86
N ASP A 16 22.47 0.72 10.66
CA ASP A 16 21.02 0.77 10.86
C ASP A 16 20.30 1.24 9.59
N ILE A 17 19.49 0.38 9.00
CA ILE A 17 18.77 0.62 7.74
C ILE A 17 17.31 0.94 8.02
N ALA A 18 16.82 2.02 7.41
CA ALA A 18 15.40 2.32 7.24
C ALA A 18 14.99 1.99 5.80
N PHE A 19 13.98 1.13 5.64
CA PHE A 19 13.61 0.59 4.35
C PHE A 19 12.22 1.06 3.90
N VAL A 20 12.08 1.42 2.63
CA VAL A 20 10.82 1.80 1.99
C VAL A 20 10.62 0.96 0.72
N PRO A 21 9.84 -0.14 0.77
CA PRO A 21 9.54 -0.92 -0.43
C PRO A 21 8.51 -0.20 -1.31
N THR A 22 8.79 -0.13 -2.62
CA THR A 22 7.89 0.46 -3.62
C THR A 22 7.87 -0.35 -4.91
N MET A 23 6.85 -0.10 -5.74
CA MET A 23 6.80 -0.62 -7.10
C MET A 23 7.18 0.43 -8.16
N GLY A 24 7.73 1.58 -7.76
CA GLY A 24 8.01 2.70 -8.65
C GLY A 24 6.80 3.58 -8.95
N ASN A 25 6.91 4.42 -9.99
CA ASN A 25 5.99 5.51 -10.32
C ASN A 25 5.68 6.36 -9.09
N LEU A 26 6.76 6.90 -8.52
CA LEU A 26 6.75 7.56 -7.21
C LEU A 26 5.95 8.86 -7.26
N HIS A 27 5.29 9.16 -6.16
CA HIS A 27 4.52 10.38 -5.94
C HIS A 27 4.72 10.87 -4.51
N GLU A 28 4.18 12.04 -4.16
CA GLU A 28 4.38 12.66 -2.83
C GLU A 28 4.06 11.73 -1.66
N GLY A 29 3.12 10.78 -1.82
CA GLY A 29 2.85 9.75 -0.82
C GLY A 29 4.08 8.88 -0.51
N HIS A 30 4.83 8.47 -1.53
CA HIS A 30 6.08 7.73 -1.36
C HIS A 30 7.19 8.62 -0.78
N LEU A 31 7.27 9.89 -1.21
CA LEU A 31 8.25 10.84 -0.67
C LEU A 31 8.03 11.10 0.82
N ASN A 32 6.79 11.06 1.30
CA ASN A 32 6.48 11.18 2.73
C ASN A 32 6.94 9.94 3.53
N LEU A 33 6.95 8.73 2.94
CA LEU A 33 7.59 7.55 3.56
C LEU A 33 9.10 7.78 3.73
N ILE A 34 9.76 8.28 2.69
CA ILE A 34 11.20 8.57 2.71
C ILE A 34 11.53 9.65 3.73
N LYS A 35 10.74 10.73 3.78
CA LYS A 35 10.88 11.78 4.81
C LYS A 35 10.75 11.21 6.22
N ALA A 36 9.77 10.34 6.45
CA ALA A 36 9.61 9.66 7.75
C ALA A 36 10.80 8.75 8.07
N ALA A 37 11.33 8.03 7.09
CA ALA A 37 12.52 7.19 7.24
C ALA A 37 13.77 8.01 7.59
N LYS A 38 13.97 9.16 6.95
CA LYS A 38 15.10 10.06 7.24
C LYS A 38 15.09 10.61 8.67
N LEU A 39 13.92 10.77 9.29
CA LEU A 39 13.80 11.22 10.67
C LEU A 39 14.33 10.20 11.69
N GLU A 40 14.48 8.94 11.33
CA GLU A 40 15.02 7.89 12.20
C GLU A 40 16.56 7.86 12.24
N SER A 41 17.22 8.77 11.54
CA SER A 41 18.69 8.86 11.47
C SER A 41 19.40 7.58 11.00
N CYS A 42 18.70 6.76 10.19
CA CYS A 42 19.21 5.54 9.58
C CYS A 42 19.67 5.79 8.15
N PHE A 43 20.39 4.82 7.58
CA PHE A 43 20.67 4.78 6.16
C PHE A 43 19.39 4.38 5.40
N VAL A 44 18.89 5.26 4.55
CA VAL A 44 17.59 5.04 3.89
C VAL A 44 17.75 4.30 2.58
N ILE A 45 17.13 3.13 2.49
CA ILE A 45 17.04 2.31 1.28
C ILE A 45 15.62 2.32 0.76
N VAL A 46 15.45 2.58 -0.53
CA VAL A 46 14.17 2.45 -1.23
C VAL A 46 14.31 1.37 -2.29
N SER A 47 13.41 0.38 -2.30
CA SER A 47 13.35 -0.54 -3.44
C SER A 47 12.35 -0.09 -4.49
N ILE A 48 12.66 -0.36 -5.77
CA ILE A 48 11.74 -0.22 -6.89
C ILE A 48 11.65 -1.58 -7.57
N PHE A 49 10.57 -2.32 -7.32
CA PHE A 49 10.33 -3.61 -7.93
C PHE A 49 8.84 -3.85 -8.19
N ILE A 50 8.47 -4.02 -9.45
CA ILE A 50 7.11 -4.37 -9.85
C ILE A 50 6.96 -5.87 -9.66
N ASN A 51 6.30 -6.26 -8.57
CA ASN A 51 6.16 -7.65 -8.17
C ASN A 51 5.02 -8.35 -8.94
N PRO A 52 5.29 -9.27 -9.87
CA PRO A 52 4.24 -9.93 -10.65
C PRO A 52 3.34 -10.83 -9.78
N LEU A 53 3.84 -11.35 -8.65
CA LEU A 53 3.12 -12.29 -7.80
C LEU A 53 1.85 -11.70 -7.14
N GLN A 54 1.76 -10.36 -7.05
CA GLN A 54 0.62 -9.69 -6.42
C GLN A 54 -0.46 -9.22 -7.40
N PHE A 55 -0.27 -9.43 -8.71
CA PHE A 55 -1.23 -9.02 -9.73
C PHE A 55 -2.17 -10.17 -10.07
N ASN A 56 -3.47 -9.94 -9.91
CA ASN A 56 -4.51 -10.88 -10.33
C ASN A 56 -4.89 -10.74 -11.80
N ASN A 57 -4.59 -9.58 -12.40
CA ASN A 57 -4.88 -9.28 -13.79
C ASN A 57 -3.57 -9.00 -14.56
N ALA A 58 -3.31 -9.78 -15.60
CA ALA A 58 -2.13 -9.62 -16.44
C ALA A 58 -2.08 -8.25 -17.13
N ASN A 59 -3.22 -7.68 -17.50
CA ASN A 59 -3.29 -6.36 -18.11
C ASN A 59 -2.89 -5.24 -17.12
N ASP A 60 -3.23 -5.37 -15.83
CA ASP A 60 -2.79 -4.41 -14.78
C ASP A 60 -1.26 -4.46 -14.62
N LEU A 61 -0.66 -5.64 -14.67
CA LEU A 61 0.79 -5.80 -14.63
C LEU A 61 1.48 -5.20 -15.87
N ILE A 62 0.97 -5.50 -17.08
CA ILE A 62 1.55 -5.03 -18.34
C ILE A 62 1.48 -3.49 -18.43
N ASN A 63 0.35 -2.91 -18.02
CA ASN A 63 0.10 -1.47 -18.07
C ASN A 63 0.57 -0.73 -16.82
N TYR A 64 1.21 -1.42 -15.86
CA TYR A 64 1.70 -0.73 -14.67
C TYR A 64 2.77 0.30 -15.04
N PRO A 65 2.65 1.57 -14.59
CA PRO A 65 3.55 2.64 -15.00
C PRO A 65 5.01 2.34 -14.60
N LYS A 66 5.91 2.49 -15.55
CA LYS A 66 7.36 2.32 -15.36
C LYS A 66 8.05 3.65 -15.61
N SER A 67 8.67 4.22 -14.58
CA SER A 67 9.24 5.57 -14.60
C SER A 67 10.59 5.65 -13.87
N ILE A 68 11.46 4.62 -14.03
CA ILE A 68 12.68 4.46 -13.24
C ILE A 68 13.56 5.72 -13.23
N GLU A 69 13.77 6.38 -14.38
CA GLU A 69 14.60 7.59 -14.46
C GLU A 69 13.98 8.77 -13.66
N ALA A 70 12.66 8.93 -13.74
CA ALA A 70 11.95 9.94 -12.96
C ALA A 70 11.96 9.60 -11.46
N ASP A 71 11.77 8.33 -11.13
CA ASP A 71 11.80 7.83 -9.76
C ASP A 71 13.18 8.05 -9.11
N ILE A 72 14.26 7.77 -9.82
CA ILE A 72 15.63 8.02 -9.34
C ILE A 72 15.83 9.49 -9.00
N LYS A 73 15.40 10.43 -9.86
CA LYS A 73 15.49 11.87 -9.60
C LYS A 73 14.70 12.27 -8.35
N LEU A 74 13.50 11.71 -8.17
CA LEU A 74 12.68 11.96 -6.99
C LEU A 74 13.33 11.40 -5.71
N LEU A 75 13.94 10.21 -5.77
CA LEU A 75 14.65 9.60 -4.65
C LEU A 75 15.87 10.43 -4.25
N GLU A 76 16.66 10.90 -5.21
CA GLU A 76 17.81 11.80 -4.97
C GLU A 76 17.36 13.09 -4.30
N ALA A 77 16.33 13.73 -4.84
CA ALA A 77 15.79 14.97 -4.27
C ALA A 77 15.21 14.78 -2.86
N ALA A 78 14.66 13.60 -2.57
CA ALA A 78 14.15 13.24 -1.23
C ALA A 78 15.25 12.85 -0.23
N GLY A 79 16.52 12.76 -0.67
CA GLY A 79 17.66 12.40 0.18
C GLY A 79 17.74 10.90 0.49
N CYS A 80 17.24 10.04 -0.39
CA CYS A 80 17.44 8.60 -0.31
C CYS A 80 18.94 8.28 -0.45
N ASP A 81 19.46 7.37 0.37
CA ASP A 81 20.88 7.02 0.36
C ASP A 81 21.18 5.95 -0.68
N LEU A 82 20.25 4.96 -0.86
CA LEU A 82 20.41 3.87 -1.81
C LEU A 82 19.06 3.49 -2.46
N ALA A 83 19.05 3.39 -3.78
CA ALA A 83 17.96 2.78 -4.56
C ALA A 83 18.32 1.33 -4.88
N PHE A 84 17.50 0.38 -4.45
CA PHE A 84 17.61 -1.04 -4.80
C PHE A 84 16.58 -1.37 -5.88
N ILE A 85 17.07 -1.70 -7.08
CA ILE A 85 16.24 -1.91 -8.28
C ILE A 85 16.54 -3.33 -8.81
N PRO A 86 16.09 -4.38 -8.11
CA PRO A 86 16.39 -5.74 -8.52
C PRO A 86 15.67 -6.12 -9.82
N GLU A 87 16.26 -7.08 -10.53
CA GLU A 87 15.62 -7.76 -11.65
C GLU A 87 14.63 -8.84 -11.16
N GLU A 88 13.85 -9.41 -12.07
CA GLU A 88 12.89 -10.49 -11.74
C GLU A 88 13.57 -11.74 -11.17
N THR A 89 14.86 -11.91 -11.39
CA THR A 89 15.69 -12.96 -10.78
C THR A 89 15.66 -12.96 -9.25
N ILE A 90 15.24 -11.85 -8.61
CA ILE A 90 15.00 -11.79 -7.16
C ILE A 90 13.95 -12.81 -6.71
N LEU A 91 13.05 -13.23 -7.61
CA LEU A 91 12.00 -14.22 -7.35
C LEU A 91 12.44 -15.67 -7.56
N ASN A 92 13.69 -15.90 -8.01
CA ASN A 92 14.19 -17.26 -8.19
C ASN A 92 14.39 -17.93 -6.82
N ASP A 93 14.03 -19.20 -6.76
CA ASP A 93 14.25 -20.06 -5.58
C ASP A 93 13.66 -19.49 -4.27
N ILE A 94 12.48 -18.83 -4.35
CA ILE A 94 11.77 -18.36 -3.19
C ILE A 94 10.53 -19.22 -2.90
N ASP A 95 10.32 -19.52 -1.63
CA ASP A 95 9.10 -20.16 -1.16
C ASP A 95 7.94 -19.15 -1.13
N SER A 96 6.76 -19.58 -1.58
CA SER A 96 5.54 -18.80 -1.46
C SER A 96 5.10 -18.68 0.00
N ILE A 97 4.86 -17.47 0.46
CA ILE A 97 4.34 -17.20 1.80
C ILE A 97 2.81 -17.19 1.76
N GLN A 98 2.19 -17.99 2.59
CA GLN A 98 0.73 -17.97 2.76
C GLN A 98 0.35 -16.89 3.75
N ALA A 99 -0.52 -15.98 3.33
CA ALA A 99 -1.06 -14.93 4.20
C ALA A 99 -2.02 -15.54 5.24
N SER A 100 -2.12 -14.89 6.40
CA SER A 100 -3.03 -15.31 7.46
C SER A 100 -4.50 -15.14 7.05
N GLU A 101 -5.44 -15.73 7.84
CA GLU A 101 -6.88 -15.59 7.62
C GLU A 101 -7.37 -14.15 7.48
N GLN A 102 -6.65 -13.17 8.02
CA GLN A 102 -6.94 -11.74 7.85
C GLN A 102 -6.85 -11.29 6.38
N SER A 103 -6.24 -12.08 5.49
CA SER A 103 -6.23 -11.83 4.04
C SER A 103 -7.54 -12.20 3.36
N ASN A 104 -8.45 -12.95 4.01
CA ASN A 104 -9.69 -13.44 3.39
C ASN A 104 -10.86 -12.45 3.44
N VAL A 105 -10.61 -11.23 3.90
CA VAL A 105 -11.60 -10.15 3.97
C VAL A 105 -11.16 -8.98 3.09
N LEU A 106 -12.02 -8.00 2.87
CA LEU A 106 -11.71 -6.74 2.15
C LEU A 106 -11.03 -7.01 0.79
N CYS A 107 -9.89 -6.35 0.54
CA CYS A 107 -9.11 -6.53 -0.71
C CYS A 107 -8.73 -7.98 -1.00
N GLY A 108 -8.40 -8.76 0.02
CA GLY A 108 -8.00 -10.15 -0.21
C GLY A 108 -9.18 -11.04 -0.65
N LYS A 109 -10.41 -10.71 -0.25
CA LYS A 109 -11.61 -11.37 -0.76
C LYS A 109 -11.83 -11.07 -2.24
N SER A 110 -11.64 -9.81 -2.66
CA SER A 110 -11.77 -9.39 -4.06
C SER A 110 -10.58 -9.79 -4.93
N ARG A 111 -9.42 -10.04 -4.31
CA ARG A 111 -8.14 -10.35 -4.98
C ARG A 111 -7.47 -11.58 -4.36
N PRO A 112 -8.00 -12.81 -4.59
CA PRO A 112 -7.43 -14.05 -4.03
C PRO A 112 -5.96 -14.22 -4.41
N GLY A 113 -5.09 -14.58 -3.42
CA GLY A 113 -3.65 -14.76 -3.61
C GLY A 113 -2.82 -13.46 -3.65
N HIS A 114 -3.45 -12.30 -3.74
CA HIS A 114 -2.74 -11.02 -3.77
C HIS A 114 -1.77 -10.84 -2.58
N PHE A 115 -2.23 -11.10 -1.37
CA PHE A 115 -1.42 -10.92 -0.17
C PHE A 115 -0.37 -12.00 0.02
N ASP A 116 -0.56 -13.19 -0.54
CA ASP A 116 0.50 -14.21 -0.61
C ASP A 116 1.67 -13.69 -1.45
N GLY A 117 1.37 -13.13 -2.62
CA GLY A 117 2.38 -12.48 -3.46
C GLY A 117 3.07 -11.30 -2.79
N VAL A 118 2.31 -10.45 -2.06
CA VAL A 118 2.89 -9.32 -1.30
C VAL A 118 3.82 -9.81 -0.20
N LEU A 119 3.40 -10.77 0.63
CA LEU A 119 4.23 -11.28 1.73
C LEU A 119 5.45 -12.02 1.21
N THR A 120 5.34 -12.74 0.11
CA THR A 120 6.45 -13.45 -0.53
C THR A 120 7.58 -12.47 -0.91
N ILE A 121 7.27 -11.39 -1.63
CA ILE A 121 8.30 -10.42 -2.01
C ILE A 121 8.81 -9.61 -0.83
N VAL A 122 7.94 -9.23 0.10
CA VAL A 122 8.35 -8.47 1.29
C VAL A 122 9.27 -9.31 2.17
N ASN A 123 8.98 -10.59 2.36
CA ASN A 123 9.87 -11.53 3.04
C ASN A 123 11.25 -11.58 2.37
N ARG A 124 11.27 -11.72 1.05
CA ARG A 124 12.53 -11.75 0.29
C ARG A 124 13.34 -10.47 0.46
N LEU A 125 12.69 -9.30 0.36
CA LEU A 125 13.35 -8.01 0.54
C LEU A 125 13.86 -7.82 1.98
N PHE A 126 13.10 -8.21 2.99
CA PHE A 126 13.54 -8.14 4.38
C PHE A 126 14.73 -9.07 4.65
N THR A 127 14.72 -10.27 4.09
CA THR A 127 15.84 -11.23 4.21
C THR A 127 17.13 -10.70 3.57
N ILE A 128 17.03 -10.04 2.40
CA ILE A 128 18.20 -9.52 1.67
C ILE A 128 18.75 -8.24 2.33
N ILE A 129 17.87 -7.31 2.71
CA ILE A 129 18.27 -5.97 3.16
C ILE A 129 18.53 -5.94 4.67
N ASP A 130 17.87 -6.80 5.44
CA ASP A 130 17.92 -6.89 6.92
C ASP A 130 17.71 -5.52 7.58
N PRO A 131 16.56 -4.84 7.31
CA PRO A 131 16.35 -3.50 7.82
C PRO A 131 15.99 -3.51 9.31
N LYS A 132 16.39 -2.45 10.04
CA LYS A 132 15.97 -2.20 11.42
C LYS A 132 14.53 -1.67 11.48
N ILE A 133 14.15 -0.86 10.51
CA ILE A 133 12.82 -0.24 10.43
C ILE A 133 12.35 -0.30 8.98
N ALA A 134 11.08 -0.63 8.73
CA ALA A 134 10.47 -0.52 7.42
C ALA A 134 9.18 0.31 7.46
N PHE A 135 8.97 1.12 6.42
CA PHE A 135 7.87 2.09 6.35
C PHE A 135 6.87 1.71 5.27
N PHE A 136 5.58 1.75 5.63
CA PHE A 136 4.47 1.45 4.73
C PHE A 136 3.38 2.51 4.84
N GLY A 137 2.71 2.81 3.73
CA GLY A 137 1.58 3.72 3.73
C GLY A 137 0.31 3.10 4.34
N LEU A 138 -0.36 3.84 5.22
CA LEU A 138 -1.65 3.41 5.80
C LEU A 138 -2.82 3.49 4.80
N LYS A 139 -2.57 3.95 3.58
CA LYS A 139 -3.55 3.89 2.49
C LYS A 139 -3.98 2.44 2.22
N ASP A 140 -3.03 1.54 2.16
CA ASP A 140 -3.25 0.11 1.94
C ASP A 140 -3.23 -0.62 3.30
N TYR A 141 -4.20 -0.25 4.17
CA TYR A 141 -4.19 -0.60 5.60
C TYR A 141 -4.19 -2.12 5.86
N GLN A 142 -4.96 -2.91 5.10
CA GLN A 142 -4.96 -4.36 5.23
C GLN A 142 -3.57 -4.93 4.92
N GLN A 143 -2.91 -4.45 3.87
CA GLN A 143 -1.53 -4.82 3.56
C GLN A 143 -0.57 -4.49 4.71
N PHE A 144 -0.68 -3.28 5.28
CA PHE A 144 0.13 -2.85 6.42
C PHE A 144 -0.03 -3.79 7.62
N ILE A 145 -1.26 -4.16 8.00
CA ILE A 145 -1.53 -5.06 9.13
C ILE A 145 -0.97 -6.46 8.87
N LEU A 146 -1.17 -7.01 7.67
CA LEU A 146 -0.64 -8.33 7.30
C LEU A 146 0.89 -8.36 7.35
N ILE A 147 1.56 -7.35 6.78
CA ILE A 147 3.03 -7.24 6.82
C ILE A 147 3.52 -7.07 8.26
N LYS A 148 2.87 -6.21 9.06
CA LYS A 148 3.24 -5.99 10.45
C LYS A 148 3.15 -7.26 11.28
N ASN A 149 2.05 -8.01 11.15
CA ASN A 149 1.85 -9.27 11.88
C ASN A 149 2.86 -10.32 11.43
N TYR A 150 3.11 -10.43 10.13
CA TYR A 150 4.12 -11.32 9.57
C TYR A 150 5.53 -10.99 10.10
N ALA A 151 5.92 -9.70 10.03
CA ALA A 151 7.23 -9.26 10.50
C ALA A 151 7.41 -9.50 12.01
N THR A 152 6.37 -9.29 12.82
CA THR A 152 6.44 -9.56 14.27
C THR A 152 6.77 -11.03 14.58
N GLN A 153 6.35 -11.95 13.73
CA GLN A 153 6.58 -13.39 13.91
C GLN A 153 7.93 -13.86 13.36
N HIS A 154 8.36 -13.31 12.22
CA HIS A 154 9.50 -13.83 11.46
C HIS A 154 10.75 -12.94 11.52
N PHE A 155 10.61 -11.65 11.86
CA PHE A 155 11.68 -10.65 11.94
C PHE A 155 11.60 -9.87 13.27
N PRO A 156 11.91 -10.49 14.41
CA PRO A 156 11.64 -9.91 15.74
C PRO A 156 12.38 -8.59 16.03
N ASN A 157 13.46 -8.32 15.29
CA ASN A 157 14.26 -7.09 15.42
C ASN A 157 13.81 -5.99 14.45
N LEU A 158 12.86 -6.27 13.54
CA LEU A 158 12.37 -5.33 12.54
C LEU A 158 11.13 -4.58 13.04
N LEU A 159 11.21 -3.26 13.08
CA LEU A 159 10.08 -2.41 13.40
C LEU A 159 9.30 -2.01 12.14
N ILE A 160 8.01 -2.30 12.07
CA ILE A 160 7.14 -1.84 10.99
C ILE A 160 6.41 -0.57 11.39
N LYS A 161 6.62 0.52 10.65
CA LYS A 161 5.99 1.83 10.86
C LYS A 161 5.00 2.17 9.76
N GLY A 162 3.80 2.61 10.16
CA GLY A 162 2.78 3.12 9.25
C GLY A 162 2.87 4.64 9.09
N VAL A 163 2.80 5.13 7.85
CA VAL A 163 2.76 6.57 7.55
C VAL A 163 1.35 6.94 7.07
N PRO A 164 0.75 8.02 7.58
CA PRO A 164 -0.59 8.44 7.21
C PRO A 164 -0.77 8.61 5.70
N THR A 165 -1.99 8.33 5.22
CA THR A 165 -2.35 8.49 3.82
C THR A 165 -2.17 9.94 3.38
N THR A 166 -1.33 10.17 2.38
CA THR A 166 -1.18 11.48 1.73
C THR A 166 -2.34 11.69 0.77
N ARG A 167 -2.96 12.85 0.86
CA ARG A 167 -4.10 13.25 0.02
C ARG A 167 -3.78 14.56 -0.68
N ASP A 168 -4.39 14.77 -1.83
CA ASP A 168 -4.38 16.08 -2.48
C ASP A 168 -5.34 17.06 -1.80
N ILE A 169 -5.44 18.28 -2.34
CA ILE A 169 -6.30 19.35 -1.80
C ILE A 169 -7.80 18.99 -1.85
N SER A 170 -8.21 18.10 -2.74
CA SER A 170 -9.59 17.61 -2.85
C SER A 170 -9.92 16.53 -1.81
N GLY A 171 -8.91 15.97 -1.14
CA GLY A 171 -9.00 14.84 -0.22
C GLY A 171 -8.77 13.49 -0.89
N LEU A 172 -8.55 13.44 -2.20
CA LEU A 172 -8.24 12.18 -2.91
C LEU A 172 -6.90 11.63 -2.45
N ALA A 173 -6.85 10.35 -2.06
CA ALA A 173 -5.62 9.68 -1.72
C ALA A 173 -4.69 9.59 -2.93
N LEU A 174 -3.41 9.94 -2.75
CA LEU A 174 -2.44 9.82 -3.83
C LEU A 174 -2.16 8.35 -4.16
N SER A 175 -2.16 8.05 -5.45
CA SER A 175 -1.92 6.72 -6.01
C SER A 175 -1.23 6.83 -7.36
N SER A 176 -0.33 5.90 -7.65
CA SER A 176 0.27 5.76 -8.99
C SER A 176 -0.76 5.58 -10.11
N ARG A 177 -1.96 5.10 -9.77
CA ARG A 177 -3.07 4.92 -10.71
C ARG A 177 -3.89 6.20 -10.94
N ASN A 178 -3.73 7.26 -10.14
CA ASN A 178 -4.46 8.51 -10.36
C ASN A 178 -4.13 9.15 -11.72
N ASN A 179 -2.93 8.92 -12.24
CA ASN A 179 -2.52 9.36 -13.58
C ASN A 179 -3.31 8.70 -14.72
N LEU A 180 -4.08 7.66 -14.43
CA LEU A 180 -4.95 6.98 -15.39
C LEU A 180 -6.33 7.63 -15.48
N LEU A 181 -6.69 8.52 -14.55
CA LEU A 181 -7.96 9.21 -14.48
C LEU A 181 -7.91 10.52 -15.29
N ASN A 182 -9.00 10.82 -15.99
CA ASN A 182 -9.17 12.14 -16.58
C ASN A 182 -9.60 13.17 -15.53
N PRO A 183 -9.60 14.48 -15.83
CA PRO A 183 -9.95 15.54 -14.86
C PRO A 183 -11.34 15.36 -14.21
N HIS A 184 -12.34 14.93 -14.98
CA HIS A 184 -13.68 14.70 -14.45
C HIS A 184 -13.73 13.50 -13.49
N GLU A 185 -13.02 12.42 -13.81
CA GLU A 185 -12.90 11.24 -12.94
C GLU A 185 -12.14 11.57 -11.65
N LEU A 186 -11.11 12.44 -11.71
CA LEU A 186 -10.40 12.92 -10.52
C LEU A 186 -11.34 13.70 -9.59
N ASP A 187 -12.17 14.60 -10.14
CA ASP A 187 -13.14 15.37 -9.36
C ASP A 187 -14.19 14.44 -8.71
N LEU A 188 -14.65 13.43 -9.44
CA LEU A 188 -15.56 12.43 -8.88
C LEU A 188 -14.89 11.63 -7.76
N ALA A 189 -13.64 11.17 -7.96
CA ALA A 189 -12.90 10.35 -7.01
C ALA A 189 -12.74 11.03 -5.63
N ALA A 190 -12.69 12.35 -5.58
CA ALA A 190 -12.66 13.12 -4.32
C ALA A 190 -13.89 12.86 -3.41
N ASN A 191 -15.03 12.45 -3.97
CA ASN A 191 -16.23 12.18 -3.18
C ASN A 191 -16.09 10.96 -2.26
N ILE A 192 -15.18 10.03 -2.58
CA ILE A 192 -14.89 8.88 -1.72
C ILE A 192 -14.48 9.34 -0.33
N PHE A 193 -13.52 10.27 -0.26
CA PHE A 193 -13.05 10.77 1.03
C PHE A 193 -14.10 11.59 1.77
N LYS A 194 -14.94 12.34 1.04
CA LYS A 194 -16.08 13.06 1.63
C LYS A 194 -17.05 12.10 2.31
N GLU A 195 -17.44 11.02 1.66
CA GLU A 195 -18.33 9.99 2.25
C GLU A 195 -17.68 9.31 3.45
N LEU A 196 -16.40 8.97 3.40
CA LEU A 196 -15.68 8.40 4.54
C LEU A 196 -15.62 9.40 5.72
N CYS A 197 -15.44 10.69 5.46
CA CYS A 197 -15.49 11.73 6.49
C CYS A 197 -16.88 11.87 7.10
N LEU A 198 -17.95 11.79 6.31
CA LEU A 198 -19.34 11.82 6.80
C LEU A 198 -19.62 10.64 7.74
N ILE A 199 -19.17 9.41 7.35
CA ILE A 199 -19.29 8.25 8.23
C ILE A 199 -18.52 8.50 9.53
N LYS A 200 -17.26 8.95 9.44
CA LYS A 200 -16.42 9.21 10.62
C LYS A 200 -17.04 10.24 11.57
N THR A 201 -17.55 11.35 11.01
CA THR A 201 -18.11 12.46 11.82
C THR A 201 -19.40 12.07 12.52
N ASN A 202 -20.24 11.25 11.87
CA ASN A 202 -21.54 10.82 12.40
C ASN A 202 -21.49 9.43 13.04
N PHE A 203 -20.28 8.92 13.27
CA PHE A 203 -20.07 7.55 13.74
C PHE A 203 -20.81 7.27 15.06
N SER A 204 -21.57 6.19 15.06
CA SER A 204 -21.98 5.48 16.27
C SER A 204 -22.24 4.02 15.91
N LEU A 205 -21.95 3.09 16.84
CA LEU A 205 -22.11 1.65 16.60
C LEU A 205 -23.51 1.27 16.11
N ASN A 206 -24.54 1.99 16.58
CA ASN A 206 -25.94 1.72 16.20
C ASN A 206 -26.32 2.29 14.82
N LYS A 207 -25.50 3.15 14.22
CA LYS A 207 -25.79 3.83 12.95
C LYS A 207 -24.82 3.47 11.84
N ILE A 208 -23.75 2.75 12.13
CA ILE A 208 -22.68 2.53 11.17
C ILE A 208 -23.16 1.77 9.94
N ASP A 209 -24.04 0.77 10.08
CA ASP A 209 -24.64 0.04 8.95
C ASP A 209 -25.42 0.97 8.02
N LEU A 210 -26.23 1.87 8.63
CA LEU A 210 -27.00 2.85 7.86
C LEU A 210 -26.08 3.82 7.13
N LEU A 211 -25.10 4.40 7.84
CA LEU A 211 -24.14 5.34 7.26
C LEU A 211 -23.33 4.72 6.11
N ALA A 212 -22.87 3.48 6.28
CA ALA A 212 -22.15 2.74 5.22
C ALA A 212 -23.06 2.47 4.02
N SER A 213 -24.33 2.08 4.24
CA SER A 213 -25.30 1.86 3.17
C SER A 213 -25.63 3.16 2.41
N GLU A 214 -25.77 4.28 3.11
CA GLU A 214 -26.01 5.59 2.49
C GLU A 214 -24.81 6.05 1.66
N ALA A 215 -23.60 5.96 2.21
CA ALA A 215 -22.38 6.30 1.51
C ALA A 215 -22.22 5.47 0.23
N LYS A 216 -22.46 4.15 0.31
CA LYS A 216 -22.42 3.26 -0.87
C LYS A 216 -23.41 3.75 -1.94
N LYS A 217 -24.66 3.99 -1.59
CA LYS A 217 -25.69 4.50 -2.52
C LYS A 217 -25.30 5.84 -3.14
N ASN A 218 -24.69 6.75 -2.37
CA ASN A 218 -24.27 8.05 -2.87
C ASN A 218 -23.14 7.91 -3.91
N LEU A 219 -22.16 7.05 -3.64
CA LEU A 219 -21.07 6.78 -4.59
C LEU A 219 -21.58 6.05 -5.84
N GLU A 220 -22.47 5.07 -5.71
CA GLU A 220 -23.10 4.38 -6.86
C GLU A 220 -23.87 5.35 -7.77
N LYS A 221 -24.57 6.34 -7.21
CA LYS A 221 -25.24 7.41 -8.00
C LYS A 221 -24.26 8.28 -8.78
N LEU A 222 -23.02 8.42 -8.30
CA LEU A 222 -21.94 9.11 -9.01
C LEU A 222 -21.24 8.23 -10.04
N GLY A 223 -21.69 6.98 -10.21
CA GLY A 223 -21.17 6.05 -11.21
C GLY A 223 -20.04 5.16 -10.72
N PHE A 224 -19.74 5.13 -9.42
CA PHE A 224 -18.76 4.17 -8.87
C PHE A 224 -19.36 2.77 -8.83
N ASP A 225 -18.55 1.80 -9.20
CA ASP A 225 -18.80 0.40 -8.91
C ASP A 225 -18.08 0.04 -7.61
N ILE A 226 -18.84 -0.31 -6.57
CA ILE A 226 -18.32 -0.48 -5.22
C ILE A 226 -18.19 -1.97 -4.91
N ASP A 227 -16.97 -2.48 -4.91
CA ASP A 227 -16.67 -3.85 -4.51
C ASP A 227 -17.05 -4.11 -3.05
N TYR A 228 -16.62 -3.21 -2.16
CA TYR A 228 -17.02 -3.22 -0.76
C TYR A 228 -16.87 -1.84 -0.11
N LEU A 229 -17.68 -1.59 0.89
CA LEU A 229 -17.51 -0.56 1.90
C LEU A 229 -17.79 -1.23 3.24
N ASP A 230 -16.73 -1.52 3.98
CA ASP A 230 -16.79 -2.27 5.22
C ASP A 230 -16.13 -1.50 6.36
N TYR A 231 -16.57 -1.80 7.58
CA TYR A 231 -15.98 -1.27 8.81
C TYR A 231 -15.64 -2.43 9.75
N LEU A 232 -14.40 -2.46 10.20
CA LEU A 232 -13.82 -3.57 10.93
C LEU A 232 -12.98 -3.06 12.11
N ASP A 233 -12.69 -3.94 13.05
CA ASP A 233 -11.68 -3.69 14.06
C ASP A 233 -10.31 -3.53 13.40
N GLY A 234 -9.62 -2.45 13.73
CA GLY A 234 -8.39 -2.06 13.05
C GLY A 234 -7.21 -3.00 13.25
N LEU A 235 -7.22 -3.83 14.28
CA LEU A 235 -6.12 -4.77 14.56
C LEU A 235 -6.44 -6.17 14.07
N SER A 236 -7.64 -6.66 14.37
CA SER A 236 -8.04 -8.03 14.06
C SER A 236 -8.63 -8.20 12.67
N LEU A 237 -9.08 -7.11 12.03
CA LEU A 237 -9.86 -7.08 10.79
C LEU A 237 -11.14 -7.93 10.87
N LYS A 238 -11.69 -8.08 12.06
CA LYS A 238 -12.96 -8.78 12.32
C LYS A 238 -14.10 -7.78 12.48
N LYS A 239 -15.33 -8.27 12.38
CA LYS A 239 -16.51 -7.46 12.68
C LYS A 239 -16.42 -6.85 14.07
N ILE A 240 -16.86 -5.60 14.18
CA ILE A 240 -16.81 -4.84 15.43
C ILE A 240 -17.90 -5.35 16.37
N ASN A 241 -17.49 -5.74 17.59
CA ASN A 241 -18.43 -6.04 18.68
C ASN A 241 -18.37 -5.00 19.79
N SER A 242 -17.20 -4.41 20.06
CA SER A 242 -16.97 -3.41 21.13
C SER A 242 -15.55 -2.79 21.02
N SER A 243 -15.07 -2.45 19.82
CA SER A 243 -13.70 -2.01 19.62
C SER A 243 -13.52 -0.51 19.79
N THR A 244 -12.39 -0.10 20.30
CA THR A 244 -11.94 1.31 20.36
C THR A 244 -11.24 1.76 19.10
N SER A 245 -10.80 0.83 18.23
CA SER A 245 -10.09 1.11 16.99
C SER A 245 -10.87 0.57 15.80
N ILE A 246 -11.46 1.46 15.01
CA ILE A 246 -12.28 1.11 13.86
C ILE A 246 -11.62 1.64 12.61
N ILE A 247 -11.51 0.79 11.58
CA ILE A 247 -11.18 1.20 10.24
C ILE A 247 -12.42 1.14 9.35
N ILE A 248 -12.51 2.07 8.42
CA ILE A 248 -13.49 2.05 7.35
C ILE A 248 -12.71 1.86 6.06
N CYS A 249 -12.99 0.77 5.37
CA CYS A 249 -12.32 0.40 4.13
C CYS A 249 -13.29 0.40 2.97
N LEU A 250 -12.85 0.96 1.86
CA LEU A 250 -13.59 1.01 0.61
C LEU A 250 -12.67 0.56 -0.52
N LEU A 251 -13.15 -0.36 -1.34
CA LEU A 251 -12.61 -0.65 -2.66
C LEU A 251 -13.67 -0.36 -3.71
N TYR A 252 -13.26 0.26 -4.80
CA TYR A 252 -14.13 0.69 -5.89
C TYR A 252 -13.41 0.63 -7.22
N THR A 253 -14.16 0.46 -8.29
CA THR A 253 -13.74 0.80 -9.63
C THR A 253 -14.45 2.09 -10.06
N SER A 254 -13.71 3.00 -10.70
CA SER A 254 -14.32 4.18 -11.30
C SER A 254 -15.07 3.76 -12.56
N PRO A 255 -16.02 4.58 -13.07
CA PRO A 255 -16.72 4.29 -14.34
C PRO A 255 -15.78 4.27 -15.55
N SER A 256 -14.47 4.41 -15.34
CA SER A 256 -13.47 4.31 -16.41
C SER A 256 -13.47 2.91 -17.04
N PRO A 257 -13.43 2.82 -18.39
CA PRO A 257 -13.40 1.54 -19.12
C PRO A 257 -12.19 0.64 -18.79
N ARG A 258 -11.24 1.11 -17.99
CA ARG A 258 -9.95 0.44 -17.71
C ARG A 258 -10.03 -0.70 -16.69
N ASP A 259 -11.08 -0.70 -15.86
CA ASP A 259 -11.25 -1.72 -14.82
C ASP A 259 -12.35 -2.74 -15.16
N ARG A 260 -12.86 -2.70 -16.40
CA ARG A 260 -13.84 -3.65 -16.94
C ARG A 260 -13.17 -4.65 -17.86
N GLY A 261 -12.09 -5.29 -17.44
CA GLY A 261 -11.42 -6.33 -18.20
C GLY A 261 -11.14 -7.54 -17.33
#